data_54ecefc4d1ff25523c40205b72da6139
#
_entry.id   54ecefc4d1ff25523c40205b72da6139
#
_cell.length_a   1.000
_cell.length_b   1.000
_cell.length_c   1.000
_cell.angle_alpha   90.00
_cell.angle_beta   90.00
_cell.angle_gamma   90.00
#
_symmetry.space_group_name_H-M   'P 1'
#
loop_
_entity.id
_entity.type
_entity.pdbx_description
1 polymer ?
#
loop_
_entity_poly.entity_id
_entity_poly.type
_entity_poly.pdbx_seq_one_letter_code
_entity_poly.pdbx_strand_id
1 'polypeptide(L)'
;MNKLSLIPAATVLMIRDIDDGMEVLMVKRSKKPPFENLFVFPGGKIDEADKDINISNLCDGLNDQEASKKLGLSHGGLSYWVACVRECFEEVGILFAKKSNGEDLDLTGFEKEKYDNYRDRLISNEINLYDICIEEDLKLTMLNIAPFSHWITPNIETKRFDTRFFIAHLPNNQIEKHDGTAVSYTHLTLPTKA
;
A
#
# COMPACT_ATOMS: atom_id res chain seq x y z
N MET A 1 18.17 -28.10 -10.27
CA MET A 1 17.70 -26.73 -10.57
C MET A 1 17.28 -26.09 -9.26
N ASN A 2 18.02 -25.10 -8.77
CA ASN A 2 17.59 -24.34 -7.58
C ASN A 2 16.29 -23.60 -7.91
N LYS A 3 15.21 -23.99 -7.26
CA LYS A 3 13.92 -23.30 -7.35
C LYS A 3 14.13 -21.91 -6.71
N LEU A 4 14.22 -20.86 -7.53
CA LEU A 4 14.28 -19.49 -7.01
C LEU A 4 13.09 -19.27 -6.07
N SER A 5 13.36 -18.80 -4.85
CA SER A 5 12.30 -18.52 -3.88
C SER A 5 11.42 -17.38 -4.42
N LEU A 6 10.12 -17.53 -4.24
CA LEU A 6 9.15 -16.48 -4.53
C LEU A 6 9.24 -15.41 -3.44
N ILE A 7 9.28 -14.15 -3.84
CA ILE A 7 9.29 -13.01 -2.93
C ILE A 7 7.84 -12.56 -2.74
N PRO A 8 7.29 -12.65 -1.51
CA PRO A 8 5.94 -12.15 -1.24
C PRO A 8 5.86 -10.63 -1.49
N ALA A 9 4.80 -10.19 -2.16
CA ALA A 9 4.59 -8.79 -2.49
C ALA A 9 3.10 -8.43 -2.47
N ALA A 10 2.81 -7.15 -2.23
CA ALA A 10 1.49 -6.58 -2.27
C ALA A 10 1.46 -5.35 -3.18
N THR A 11 0.36 -5.17 -3.90
CA THR A 11 0.15 -4.04 -4.83
C THR A 11 -1.28 -3.56 -4.71
N VAL A 12 -1.50 -2.24 -4.74
CA VAL A 12 -2.81 -1.63 -4.50
C VAL A 12 -3.28 -0.83 -5.70
N LEU A 13 -4.46 -1.16 -6.21
CA LEU A 13 -5.21 -0.34 -7.13
C LEU A 13 -6.02 0.67 -6.32
N MET A 14 -5.54 1.89 -6.19
CA MET A 14 -6.30 2.96 -5.54
C MET A 14 -7.21 3.62 -6.55
N ILE A 15 -8.51 3.60 -6.25
CA ILE A 15 -9.56 4.12 -7.12
C ILE A 15 -10.29 5.28 -6.46
N ARG A 16 -10.86 6.17 -7.27
CA ARG A 16 -11.86 7.16 -6.83
C ARG A 16 -12.92 7.32 -7.91
N ASP A 17 -14.13 7.63 -7.46
CA ASP A 17 -15.22 7.97 -8.35
C ASP A 17 -15.05 9.41 -8.90
N ILE A 18 -15.42 9.60 -10.16
CA ILE A 18 -15.52 10.88 -10.84
C ILE A 18 -16.88 10.97 -11.52
N ASP A 19 -17.28 12.16 -11.96
CA ASP A 19 -18.62 12.39 -12.53
C ASP A 19 -18.99 11.42 -13.67
N ASP A 20 -18.04 11.10 -14.55
CA ASP A 20 -18.24 10.24 -15.71
C ASP A 20 -17.51 8.88 -15.61
N GLY A 21 -17.28 8.36 -14.39
CA GLY A 21 -16.64 7.05 -14.26
C GLY A 21 -15.78 6.89 -13.02
N MET A 22 -14.64 6.25 -13.21
CA MET A 22 -13.70 5.92 -12.14
C MET A 22 -12.27 6.22 -12.61
N GLU A 23 -11.46 6.75 -11.73
CA GLU A 23 -10.03 6.89 -11.95
C GLU A 23 -9.25 5.89 -11.10
N VAL A 24 -8.10 5.44 -11.62
CA VAL A 24 -7.13 4.65 -10.89
C VAL A 24 -5.81 5.40 -10.79
N LEU A 25 -5.24 5.45 -9.59
CA LEU A 25 -3.93 6.04 -9.34
C LEU A 25 -2.83 5.09 -9.82
N MET A 26 -1.92 5.61 -10.64
CA MET A 26 -0.73 4.89 -11.09
C MET A 26 0.52 5.72 -10.84
N VAL A 27 1.59 5.03 -10.51
CA VAL A 27 2.92 5.61 -10.29
C VAL A 27 3.83 5.30 -11.47
N LYS A 28 4.50 6.32 -12.02
CA LYS A 28 5.49 6.14 -13.07
C LYS A 28 6.84 5.86 -12.43
N ARG A 29 7.37 4.66 -12.63
CA ARG A 29 8.69 4.28 -12.13
C ARG A 29 9.78 5.14 -12.75
N SER A 30 10.78 5.49 -11.92
CA SER A 30 11.97 6.18 -12.38
C SER A 30 12.77 5.32 -13.37
N LYS A 31 13.77 5.93 -14.03
CA LYS A 31 14.61 5.34 -15.10
C LYS A 31 15.50 4.15 -14.66
N LYS A 32 15.17 3.41 -13.58
CA LYS A 32 15.98 2.26 -13.13
C LYS A 32 15.46 0.94 -13.74
N PRO A 33 16.37 0.11 -14.35
CA PRO A 33 16.00 -1.23 -14.83
C PRO A 33 15.53 -2.17 -13.70
N PRO A 34 14.73 -3.18 -14.00
CA PRO A 34 13.88 -3.35 -15.17
C PRO A 34 12.60 -2.52 -15.03
N PHE A 35 11.86 -2.27 -16.09
CA PHE A 35 10.59 -1.52 -16.09
C PHE A 35 10.70 0.01 -16.00
N GLU A 36 11.71 0.57 -16.68
CA GLU A 36 11.88 2.03 -16.83
C GLU A 36 10.65 2.68 -17.48
N ASN A 37 10.22 3.82 -16.94
CA ASN A 37 9.11 4.64 -17.47
C ASN A 37 7.75 3.94 -17.58
N LEU A 38 7.57 2.76 -16.97
CA LEU A 38 6.28 2.11 -16.91
C LEU A 38 5.41 2.71 -15.81
N PHE A 39 4.11 2.79 -16.09
CA PHE A 39 3.11 3.04 -15.07
C PHE A 39 2.78 1.73 -14.37
N VAL A 40 2.84 1.75 -13.05
CA VAL A 40 2.54 0.61 -12.18
C VAL A 40 1.62 1.07 -11.06
N PHE A 41 0.94 0.15 -10.42
CA PHE A 41 0.23 0.44 -9.17
C PHE A 41 1.22 0.50 -8.01
N PRO A 42 0.99 1.34 -6.98
CA PRO A 42 1.80 1.36 -5.78
C PRO A 42 1.91 -0.02 -5.13
N GLY A 43 3.10 -0.35 -4.64
CA GLY A 43 3.32 -1.63 -3.98
C GLY A 43 4.75 -2.13 -4.03
N GLY A 44 5.03 -3.10 -3.17
CA GLY A 44 6.35 -3.72 -3.04
C GLY A 44 6.35 -5.04 -2.31
N LYS A 45 7.53 -5.45 -1.84
CA LYS A 45 7.70 -6.70 -1.08
C LYS A 45 7.14 -6.56 0.34
N ILE A 46 6.78 -7.70 0.91
CA ILE A 46 6.47 -7.77 2.33
C ILE A 46 7.77 -7.67 3.12
N ASP A 47 7.88 -6.70 4.00
CA ASP A 47 9.03 -6.54 4.89
C ASP A 47 8.81 -7.26 6.23
N GLU A 48 9.89 -7.45 7.00
CA GLU A 48 9.78 -8.12 8.31
C GLU A 48 8.96 -7.29 9.29
N ALA A 49 9.04 -5.95 9.23
CA ALA A 49 8.23 -5.06 10.04
C ALA A 49 6.72 -5.20 9.78
N ASP A 50 6.31 -5.58 8.56
CA ASP A 50 4.90 -5.81 8.20
C ASP A 50 4.32 -7.05 8.89
N LYS A 51 5.17 -7.95 9.40
CA LYS A 51 4.80 -9.21 10.07
C LYS A 51 4.77 -9.08 11.59
N ASP A 52 5.18 -7.94 12.14
CA ASP A 52 5.27 -7.75 13.59
C ASP A 52 3.87 -7.82 14.22
N ILE A 53 3.77 -8.56 15.33
CA ILE A 53 2.52 -8.69 16.09
C ILE A 53 2.05 -7.35 16.66
N ASN A 54 2.97 -6.43 16.96
CA ASN A 54 2.63 -5.13 17.49
C ASN A 54 1.86 -4.28 16.48
N ILE A 55 2.29 -4.25 15.21
CA ILE A 55 1.52 -3.56 14.15
C ILE A 55 0.20 -4.28 13.87
N SER A 56 0.18 -5.61 13.96
CA SER A 56 -1.04 -6.40 13.79
C SER A 56 -2.13 -6.04 14.80
N ASN A 57 -1.75 -5.68 16.03
CA ASN A 57 -2.68 -5.26 17.08
C ASN A 57 -3.29 -3.85 16.83
N LEU A 58 -2.71 -3.08 15.92
CA LEU A 58 -3.22 -1.77 15.50
C LEU A 58 -4.10 -1.85 14.25
N CYS A 59 -4.24 -3.03 13.64
CA CYS A 59 -5.10 -3.25 12.49
C CYS A 59 -6.58 -3.32 12.91
N ASP A 60 -7.39 -2.44 12.36
CA ASP A 60 -8.83 -2.40 12.64
C ASP A 60 -9.64 -3.14 11.57
N GLY A 61 -10.58 -3.98 12.03
CA GLY A 61 -11.54 -4.67 11.19
C GLY A 61 -11.06 -5.95 10.52
N LEU A 62 -9.80 -6.38 10.70
CA LEU A 62 -9.27 -7.62 10.13
C LEU A 62 -8.14 -8.18 11.00
N ASN A 63 -8.20 -9.46 11.34
CA ASN A 63 -7.12 -10.19 12.01
C ASN A 63 -6.37 -11.12 11.05
N ASP A 64 -5.24 -11.70 11.50
CA ASP A 64 -4.41 -12.54 10.64
C ASP A 64 -5.12 -13.81 10.15
N GLN A 65 -5.97 -14.43 10.98
CA GLN A 65 -6.69 -15.63 10.60
C GLN A 65 -7.68 -15.34 9.44
N GLU A 66 -8.41 -14.23 9.53
CA GLU A 66 -9.36 -13.81 8.50
C GLU A 66 -8.64 -13.37 7.22
N ALA A 67 -7.56 -12.60 7.36
CA ALA A 67 -6.71 -12.17 6.25
C ALA A 67 -6.11 -13.38 5.51
N SER A 68 -5.54 -14.33 6.26
CA SER A 68 -4.97 -15.56 5.71
C SER A 68 -6.02 -16.38 4.98
N LYS A 69 -7.21 -16.53 5.56
CA LYS A 69 -8.33 -17.22 4.89
C LYS A 69 -8.72 -16.56 3.58
N LYS A 70 -8.80 -15.21 3.53
CA LYS A 70 -9.12 -14.45 2.30
C LYS A 70 -8.07 -14.67 1.20
N LEU A 71 -6.80 -14.86 1.55
CA LEU A 71 -5.71 -15.07 0.60
C LEU A 71 -5.41 -16.54 0.31
N GLY A 72 -6.10 -17.49 0.98
CA GLY A 72 -5.80 -18.92 0.86
C GLY A 72 -4.46 -19.31 1.46
N LEU A 73 -4.02 -18.62 2.51
CA LEU A 73 -2.80 -18.87 3.25
C LEU A 73 -3.11 -19.57 4.58
N SER A 74 -2.13 -20.29 5.14
CA SER A 74 -2.24 -20.91 6.47
C SER A 74 -2.10 -19.90 7.61
N HIS A 75 -1.26 -18.87 7.42
CA HIS A 75 -0.99 -17.77 8.37
C HIS A 75 -0.26 -16.63 7.66
N GLY A 76 -0.08 -15.50 8.33
CA GLY A 76 0.70 -14.34 7.86
C GLY A 76 -0.01 -13.51 6.80
N GLY A 77 -1.32 -13.72 6.59
CA GLY A 77 -2.09 -12.99 5.58
C GLY A 77 -2.19 -11.50 5.87
N LEU A 78 -2.27 -11.10 7.15
CA LEU A 78 -2.44 -9.70 7.52
C LEU A 78 -1.25 -8.83 7.11
N SER A 79 -0.03 -9.41 7.04
CA SER A 79 1.16 -8.70 6.59
C SER A 79 1.05 -8.13 5.18
N TYR A 80 0.23 -8.72 4.31
CA TYR A 80 -0.03 -8.18 2.97
C TYR A 80 -0.84 -6.88 3.01
N TRP A 81 -1.81 -6.78 3.94
CA TRP A 81 -2.54 -5.53 4.16
C TRP A 81 -1.66 -4.45 4.78
N VAL A 82 -0.83 -4.81 5.77
CA VAL A 82 0.12 -3.88 6.38
C VAL A 82 1.08 -3.34 5.32
N ALA A 83 1.64 -4.21 4.48
CA ALA A 83 2.48 -3.80 3.35
C ALA A 83 1.73 -2.87 2.37
N CYS A 84 0.45 -3.13 2.07
CA CYS A 84 -0.35 -2.23 1.24
C CYS A 84 -0.39 -0.81 1.84
N VAL A 85 -0.66 -0.70 3.15
CA VAL A 85 -0.72 0.61 3.83
C VAL A 85 0.65 1.29 3.79
N ARG A 86 1.73 0.57 4.13
CA ARG A 86 3.09 1.10 4.13
C ARG A 86 3.51 1.59 2.74
N GLU A 87 3.37 0.77 1.71
CA GLU A 87 3.77 1.09 0.34
C GLU A 87 2.95 2.27 -0.24
N CYS A 88 1.64 2.35 0.05
CA CYS A 88 0.83 3.50 -0.33
C CYS A 88 1.32 4.79 0.35
N PHE A 89 1.71 4.72 1.62
CA PHE A 89 2.24 5.88 2.32
C PHE A 89 3.63 6.27 1.79
N GLU A 90 4.53 5.30 1.61
CA GLU A 90 5.88 5.54 1.07
C GLU A 90 5.86 6.10 -0.37
N GLU A 91 5.06 5.52 -1.26
CA GLU A 91 5.11 5.87 -2.69
C GLU A 91 4.28 7.10 -3.06
N VAL A 92 3.11 7.30 -2.40
CA VAL A 92 2.16 8.35 -2.80
C VAL A 92 1.63 9.22 -1.66
N GLY A 93 2.07 8.98 -0.42
CA GLY A 93 1.67 9.77 0.75
C GLY A 93 0.26 9.49 1.26
N ILE A 94 -0.38 8.41 0.82
CA ILE A 94 -1.72 8.01 1.26
C ILE A 94 -1.60 7.00 2.41
N LEU A 95 -2.16 7.34 3.56
CA LEU A 95 -2.14 6.50 4.76
C LEU A 95 -3.54 5.98 5.10
N PHE A 96 -3.76 4.69 4.92
CA PHE A 96 -5.02 4.03 5.30
C PHE A 96 -5.07 3.80 6.82
N ALA A 97 -5.35 4.87 7.55
CA ALA A 97 -5.45 4.87 9.01
C ALA A 97 -6.51 5.87 9.48
N LYS A 98 -6.89 5.75 10.75
CA LYS A 98 -7.74 6.69 11.48
C LYS A 98 -7.19 6.89 12.89
N LYS A 99 -7.56 7.94 13.57
CA LYS A 99 -7.28 8.12 15.00
C LYS A 99 -7.97 7.03 15.82
N SER A 100 -7.40 6.66 16.97
CA SER A 100 -8.01 5.64 17.85
C SER A 100 -9.40 6.03 18.36
N ASN A 101 -9.73 7.32 18.40
CA ASN A 101 -11.06 7.83 18.72
C ASN A 101 -12.08 7.66 17.57
N GLY A 102 -11.64 7.17 16.39
CA GLY A 102 -12.46 6.92 15.21
C GLY A 102 -12.49 8.08 14.20
N GLU A 103 -11.84 9.22 14.46
CA GLU A 103 -11.75 10.33 13.51
C GLU A 103 -10.87 9.97 12.31
N ASP A 104 -11.32 10.37 11.13
CA ASP A 104 -10.54 10.20 9.90
C ASP A 104 -9.32 11.13 9.90
N LEU A 105 -8.24 10.69 9.26
CA LEU A 105 -7.07 11.53 9.05
C LEU A 105 -7.35 12.57 7.96
N ASP A 106 -7.02 13.84 8.28
CA ASP A 106 -6.98 14.92 7.30
C ASP A 106 -5.51 15.31 7.04
N LEU A 107 -5.01 14.89 5.90
CA LEU A 107 -3.65 15.17 5.44
C LEU A 107 -3.60 16.28 4.37
N THR A 108 -4.63 17.14 4.31
CA THR A 108 -4.69 18.29 3.39
C THR A 108 -4.27 19.60 4.04
N GLY A 109 -4.32 19.68 5.39
CA GLY A 109 -4.10 20.88 6.17
C GLY A 109 -2.78 20.93 6.94
N PHE A 110 -2.85 21.39 8.20
CA PHE A 110 -1.67 21.58 9.08
C PHE A 110 -0.90 20.31 9.38
N GLU A 111 -1.56 19.16 9.40
CA GLU A 111 -0.93 17.86 9.65
C GLU A 111 -0.03 17.41 8.49
N LYS A 112 -0.24 17.94 7.29
CA LYS A 112 0.45 17.50 6.07
C LYS A 112 1.97 17.49 6.20
N GLU A 113 2.57 18.59 6.66
CA GLU A 113 4.04 18.69 6.80
C GLU A 113 4.60 17.67 7.78
N LYS A 114 3.89 17.43 8.89
CA LYS A 114 4.26 16.40 9.87
C LYS A 114 4.25 15.01 9.26
N TYR A 115 3.19 14.64 8.55
CA TYR A 115 3.11 13.32 7.89
C TYR A 115 4.07 13.20 6.71
N ASP A 116 4.37 14.26 6.00
CA ASP A 116 5.44 14.28 5.00
C ASP A 116 6.81 13.95 5.64
N ASN A 117 7.11 14.49 6.83
CA ASN A 117 8.33 14.17 7.58
C ASN A 117 8.34 12.69 8.05
N TYR A 118 7.22 12.16 8.55
CA TYR A 118 7.12 10.74 8.87
C TYR A 118 7.38 9.85 7.64
N ARG A 119 6.82 10.21 6.50
CA ARG A 119 7.03 9.50 5.24
C ARG A 119 8.52 9.47 4.85
N ASP A 120 9.21 10.60 4.90
CA ASP A 120 10.64 10.69 4.58
C ASP A 120 11.48 9.81 5.52
N ARG A 121 11.18 9.82 6.81
CA ARG A 121 11.83 8.98 7.84
C ARG A 121 11.51 7.49 7.67
N LEU A 122 10.29 7.15 7.24
CA LEU A 122 9.91 5.77 6.92
C LEU A 122 10.68 5.26 5.70
N ILE A 123 10.75 6.04 4.61
CA ILE A 123 11.51 5.73 3.39
C ILE A 123 13.00 5.56 3.68
N SER A 124 13.57 6.38 4.59
CA SER A 124 14.97 6.26 5.02
C SER A 124 15.23 5.11 6.02
N ASN A 125 14.20 4.39 6.44
CA ASN A 125 14.24 3.34 7.46
C ASN A 125 14.71 3.84 8.85
N GLU A 126 14.51 5.12 9.18
CA GLU A 126 14.73 5.66 10.52
C GLU A 126 13.63 5.25 11.50
N ILE A 127 12.41 5.10 11.00
CA ILE A 127 11.22 4.65 11.72
C ILE A 127 10.49 3.61 10.90
N ASN A 128 9.57 2.88 11.52
CA ASN A 128 8.64 1.99 10.84
C ASN A 128 7.18 2.46 10.98
N LEU A 129 6.25 1.78 10.32
CA LEU A 129 4.84 2.15 10.34
C LEU A 129 4.22 2.06 11.76
N TYR A 130 4.69 1.10 12.58
CA TYR A 130 4.25 0.96 13.96
C TYR A 130 4.60 2.20 14.80
N ASP A 131 5.83 2.74 14.64
CA ASP A 131 6.28 3.93 15.37
C ASP A 131 5.36 5.12 15.08
N ILE A 132 4.98 5.32 13.81
CA ILE A 132 4.03 6.37 13.41
C ILE A 132 2.67 6.17 14.06
N CYS A 133 2.16 4.93 14.05
CA CYS A 133 0.87 4.62 14.62
C CYS A 133 0.83 4.87 16.13
N ILE A 134 1.91 4.56 16.85
CA ILE A 134 1.98 4.80 18.30
C ILE A 134 2.11 6.30 18.60
N GLU A 135 2.98 7.02 17.89
CA GLU A 135 3.20 8.45 18.13
C GLU A 135 1.94 9.28 17.86
N GLU A 136 1.15 8.88 16.84
CA GLU A 136 -0.03 9.60 16.38
C GLU A 136 -1.37 9.02 16.87
N ASP A 137 -1.34 7.99 17.72
CA ASP A 137 -2.52 7.27 18.22
C ASP A 137 -3.43 6.80 17.08
N LEU A 138 -2.86 6.02 16.14
CA LEU A 138 -3.55 5.56 14.95
C LEU A 138 -3.91 4.08 15.01
N LYS A 139 -4.97 3.74 14.26
CA LYS A 139 -5.31 2.37 13.85
C LYS A 139 -5.36 2.30 12.34
N LEU A 140 -4.79 1.23 11.78
CA LEU A 140 -4.79 0.97 10.34
C LEU A 140 -6.16 0.44 9.90
N THR A 141 -6.74 1.00 8.84
CA THR A 141 -8.11 0.68 8.37
C THR A 141 -8.08 -0.42 7.31
N MET A 142 -8.08 -1.69 7.75
CA MET A 142 -7.94 -2.84 6.86
C MET A 142 -9.17 -3.13 6.00
N LEU A 143 -10.37 -2.77 6.45
CA LEU A 143 -11.62 -3.03 5.71
C LEU A 143 -11.75 -2.22 4.42
N ASN A 144 -11.00 -1.11 4.30
CA ASN A 144 -11.01 -0.27 3.11
C ASN A 144 -10.15 -0.86 1.97
N ILE A 145 -9.47 -1.98 2.23
CA ILE A 145 -8.55 -2.64 1.30
C ILE A 145 -9.05 -4.06 1.06
N ALA A 146 -9.47 -4.37 -0.15
CA ALA A 146 -10.01 -5.68 -0.52
C ALA A 146 -9.08 -6.45 -1.46
N PRO A 147 -8.88 -7.78 -1.28
CA PRO A 147 -8.11 -8.58 -2.21
C PRO A 147 -8.82 -8.63 -3.57
N PHE A 148 -8.04 -8.45 -4.65
CA PHE A 148 -8.55 -8.35 -6.02
C PHE A 148 -8.02 -9.46 -6.94
N SER A 149 -6.71 -9.73 -6.92
CA SER A 149 -6.07 -10.70 -7.81
C SER A 149 -4.79 -11.28 -7.20
N HIS A 150 -4.26 -12.34 -7.83
CA HIS A 150 -3.04 -13.00 -7.40
C HIS A 150 -2.19 -13.39 -8.62
N TRP A 151 -0.96 -12.92 -8.68
CA TRP A 151 -0.04 -13.18 -9.78
C TRP A 151 1.30 -13.68 -9.29
N ILE A 152 1.82 -14.71 -9.97
CA ILE A 152 3.15 -15.27 -9.72
C ILE A 152 4.01 -15.03 -10.96
N THR A 153 5.17 -14.41 -10.77
CA THR A 153 6.12 -14.17 -11.85
C THR A 153 6.50 -15.48 -12.56
N PRO A 154 6.52 -15.53 -13.90
CA PRO A 154 6.89 -16.74 -14.65
C PRO A 154 8.27 -17.30 -14.29
N ASN A 155 8.47 -18.62 -14.51
CA ASN A 155 9.68 -19.34 -14.13
C ASN A 155 10.95 -18.93 -14.92
N ILE A 156 10.78 -18.21 -16.02
CA ILE A 156 11.88 -17.74 -16.87
C ILE A 156 12.60 -16.51 -16.27
N GLU A 157 11.97 -15.83 -15.31
CA GLU A 157 12.53 -14.62 -14.69
C GLU A 157 13.55 -14.96 -13.60
N THR A 158 14.60 -14.15 -13.51
CA THR A 158 15.67 -14.31 -12.51
C THR A 158 15.27 -13.85 -11.11
N LYS A 159 14.27 -12.97 -11.01
CA LYS A 159 13.67 -12.50 -9.76
C LYS A 159 12.16 -12.70 -9.85
N ARG A 160 11.60 -13.45 -8.91
CA ARG A 160 10.20 -13.85 -8.96
C ARG A 160 9.45 -13.39 -7.74
N PHE A 161 8.25 -12.85 -7.98
CA PHE A 161 7.35 -12.38 -6.94
C PHE A 161 6.09 -13.24 -6.89
N ASP A 162 5.57 -13.41 -5.68
CA ASP A 162 4.22 -13.88 -5.37
C ASP A 162 3.42 -12.64 -4.96
N THR A 163 2.78 -11.99 -5.94
CA THR A 163 2.14 -10.69 -5.74
C THR A 163 0.64 -10.82 -5.53
N ARG A 164 0.15 -10.34 -4.41
CA ARG A 164 -1.27 -10.16 -4.14
C ARG A 164 -1.67 -8.74 -4.50
N PHE A 165 -2.70 -8.62 -5.34
CA PHE A 165 -3.27 -7.34 -5.75
C PHE A 165 -4.50 -7.02 -4.91
N PHE A 166 -4.57 -5.79 -4.47
CA PHE A 166 -5.66 -5.27 -3.68
C PHE A 166 -6.30 -4.08 -4.39
N ILE A 167 -7.53 -3.76 -4.02
CA ILE A 167 -8.24 -2.58 -4.46
C ILE A 167 -8.68 -1.79 -3.24
N ALA A 168 -8.54 -0.47 -3.29
CA ALA A 168 -8.93 0.43 -2.21
C ALA A 168 -9.47 1.75 -2.76
N HIS A 169 -10.48 2.32 -2.10
CA HIS A 169 -10.90 3.70 -2.37
C HIS A 169 -9.89 4.68 -1.77
N LEU A 170 -9.54 5.71 -2.54
CA LEU A 170 -8.74 6.84 -2.05
C LEU A 170 -9.50 7.56 -0.92
N PRO A 171 -8.86 7.83 0.22
CA PRO A 171 -9.46 8.64 1.29
C PRO A 171 -9.73 10.08 0.81
N ASN A 172 -10.90 10.63 1.13
CA ASN A 172 -11.33 11.96 0.66
C ASN A 172 -10.49 13.12 1.20
N ASN A 173 -9.92 12.97 2.41
CA ASN A 173 -9.19 14.02 3.11
C ASN A 173 -7.67 13.85 3.00
N GLN A 174 -7.20 13.26 1.91
CA GLN A 174 -5.78 13.08 1.66
C GLN A 174 -5.49 13.41 0.19
N ILE A 175 -4.35 14.05 -0.03
CA ILE A 175 -3.89 14.44 -1.38
C ILE A 175 -2.59 13.69 -1.66
N GLU A 176 -2.52 13.05 -2.80
CA GLU A 176 -1.35 12.32 -3.25
C GLU A 176 -0.15 13.26 -3.37
N LYS A 177 1.01 12.83 -2.88
CA LYS A 177 2.26 13.57 -2.97
C LYS A 177 3.29 12.80 -3.75
N HIS A 178 3.84 13.46 -4.76
CA HIS A 178 5.00 12.97 -5.50
C HIS A 178 6.23 12.92 -4.58
N ASP A 179 6.99 11.82 -4.60
CA ASP A 179 8.21 11.68 -3.81
C ASP A 179 9.40 12.50 -4.35
N GLY A 180 9.25 13.11 -5.52
CA GLY A 180 10.26 13.99 -6.15
C GLY A 180 11.48 13.29 -6.72
N THR A 181 11.73 12.02 -6.38
CA THR A 181 12.99 11.33 -6.71
C THR A 181 12.84 10.09 -7.57
N ALA A 182 11.80 9.30 -7.39
CA ALA A 182 11.65 7.99 -8.02
C ALA A 182 10.39 7.84 -8.85
N VAL A 183 9.32 8.57 -8.55
CA VAL A 183 7.97 8.27 -9.03
C VAL A 183 7.21 9.54 -9.39
N SER A 184 6.62 9.59 -10.58
CA SER A 184 5.57 10.53 -10.99
C SER A 184 4.26 9.76 -10.99
N TYR A 185 3.17 10.31 -10.47
CA TYR A 185 1.87 9.67 -10.53
C TYR A 185 0.98 10.25 -11.63
N THR A 186 0.00 9.48 -12.05
CA THR A 186 -1.09 9.91 -12.92
C THR A 186 -2.37 9.19 -12.55
N HIS A 187 -3.49 9.82 -12.83
CA HIS A 187 -4.80 9.18 -12.77
C HIS A 187 -5.19 8.78 -14.18
N LEU A 188 -5.58 7.52 -14.34
CA LEU A 188 -6.13 7.02 -15.59
C LEU A 188 -7.63 6.81 -15.41
N THR A 189 -8.41 7.48 -16.26
CA THR A 189 -9.85 7.27 -16.32
C THR A 189 -10.14 5.90 -16.92
N LEU A 190 -10.88 5.09 -16.19
CA LEU A 190 -11.36 3.80 -16.68
C LEU A 190 -12.64 4.04 -17.49
N PRO A 191 -12.71 3.59 -18.78
CA PRO A 191 -13.91 3.76 -19.56
C PRO A 191 -15.05 2.95 -18.95
N THR A 192 -16.08 3.63 -18.48
CA THR A 192 -17.36 2.99 -18.15
C THR A 192 -18.08 2.73 -19.46
N LYS A 193 -18.11 1.48 -19.91
CA LYS A 193 -19.07 1.12 -20.97
C LYS A 193 -20.47 1.13 -20.38
N ALA A 194 -21.30 2.01 -20.92
CA ALA A 194 -22.74 1.90 -20.80
C ALA A 194 -23.22 0.59 -21.43
#